data_e8529beb7a26056d6fecf2adda0d4415
#
_entry.id   e8529beb7a26056d6fecf2adda0d4415
#
_cell.length_a   1.000
_cell.length_b   1.000
_cell.length_c   1.000
_cell.angle_alpha   90.00
_cell.angle_beta   90.00
_cell.angle_gamma   90.00
#
_symmetry.space_group_name_H-M   'P 1'
#
loop_
_entity.id
_entity.type
_entity.pdbx_description
1 polymer ?
#
loop_
_entity_poly.entity_id
_entity_poly.type
_entity_poly.pdbx_seq_one_letter_code
_entity_poly.pdbx_strand_id
1 'polypeptide(L)'
;MVGYHPDKPVLRRLDLRVDMDDRIALLGANGNGKSTLAKLLIGKLRLQDGRMRQSKKLRIGYLAQHQIDELNPKETPYDHFRAALPEETTEAQLRARLGGFGFGIDKADTQVADLSGGEKTRLLFALLCLPKPHLMILDEPTNHLDVDSREALAQGLNEYEGAVLLISHDRHLVNVCADRLWVVQEGTVTPYEGSLDDYRTELLRAVRQQQKADKPARDKNGTLSHHTKSGQKHRKRNAAEKRAALTPLKQAAQLAEERLSELQSAQEKLQNILTRPNFFRDMPQKAQELAIKGRQLQIQIAAAEDNWLAAQEAYETALAEE
;
A
#
# COMPACT_ATOMS: atom_id res chain seq x y z
N MET A 1 -23.25 -7.65 3.93
CA MET A 1 -22.18 -8.64 3.71
C MET A 1 -21.73 -8.61 2.26
N VAL A 2 -20.46 -8.89 1.98
CA VAL A 2 -19.89 -8.92 0.61
C VAL A 2 -18.79 -9.96 0.52
N GLY A 3 -18.69 -10.64 -0.62
CA GLY A 3 -17.67 -11.66 -0.94
C GLY A 3 -17.78 -12.10 -2.38
N TYR A 4 -16.86 -12.96 -2.80
CA TYR A 4 -16.80 -13.49 -4.17
C TYR A 4 -17.72 -14.69 -4.39
N HIS A 5 -18.06 -15.43 -3.33
CA HIS A 5 -18.96 -16.57 -3.34
C HIS A 5 -20.14 -16.33 -2.39
N PRO A 6 -21.37 -16.75 -2.73
CA PRO A 6 -22.57 -16.51 -1.93
C PRO A 6 -22.43 -16.96 -0.47
N ASP A 7 -21.78 -18.10 -0.23
CA ASP A 7 -21.67 -18.71 1.09
C ASP A 7 -20.41 -18.34 1.87
N LYS A 8 -19.53 -17.51 1.27
CA LYS A 8 -18.25 -17.10 1.87
C LYS A 8 -18.08 -15.59 1.82
N PRO A 9 -18.76 -14.82 2.68
CA PRO A 9 -18.54 -13.39 2.75
C PRO A 9 -17.16 -13.10 3.30
N VAL A 10 -16.46 -12.19 2.62
CA VAL A 10 -15.14 -11.68 3.02
C VAL A 10 -15.30 -10.56 4.06
N LEU A 11 -16.30 -9.68 3.84
CA LEU A 11 -16.60 -8.59 4.75
C LEU A 11 -18.05 -8.68 5.26
N ARG A 12 -18.22 -8.37 6.55
CA ARG A 12 -19.49 -8.48 7.26
C ARG A 12 -19.68 -7.24 8.14
N ARG A 13 -20.94 -6.94 8.52
CA ARG A 13 -21.30 -5.90 9.50
C ARG A 13 -20.64 -4.55 9.18
N LEU A 14 -20.66 -4.17 7.91
CA LEU A 14 -20.13 -2.86 7.50
C LEU A 14 -21.15 -1.79 7.89
N ASP A 15 -20.70 -0.82 8.67
CA ASP A 15 -21.42 0.42 8.99
C ASP A 15 -20.49 1.58 8.71
N LEU A 16 -20.49 2.03 7.47
CA LEU A 16 -19.52 2.98 6.93
C LEU A 16 -20.24 4.11 6.21
N ARG A 17 -19.71 5.31 6.37
CA ARG A 17 -20.16 6.50 5.66
C ARG A 17 -18.95 7.22 5.07
N VAL A 18 -19.09 7.61 3.81
CA VAL A 18 -18.13 8.45 3.10
C VAL A 18 -18.83 9.74 2.70
N ASP A 19 -18.31 10.85 3.16
CA ASP A 19 -18.73 12.21 2.81
C ASP A 19 -17.86 12.77 1.67
N MET A 20 -18.26 13.91 1.08
CA MET A 20 -17.66 14.40 -0.18
C MET A 20 -16.21 14.91 -0.05
N ASP A 21 -15.79 15.23 1.14
CA ASP A 21 -14.48 15.77 1.49
C ASP A 21 -13.61 14.80 2.31
N ASP A 22 -14.11 13.59 2.53
CA ASP A 22 -13.40 12.58 3.34
C ASP A 22 -12.04 12.18 2.74
N ARG A 23 -11.04 12.14 3.59
CA ARG A 23 -9.69 11.62 3.31
C ARG A 23 -9.45 10.37 4.17
N ILE A 24 -9.72 9.21 3.62
CA ILE A 24 -9.73 7.96 4.38
C ILE A 24 -8.58 7.07 3.95
N ALA A 25 -7.74 6.63 4.87
CA ALA A 25 -6.81 5.54 4.62
C ALA A 25 -7.38 4.21 5.14
N LEU A 26 -7.38 3.21 4.29
CA LEU A 26 -7.85 1.86 4.60
C LEU A 26 -6.67 0.96 4.92
N LEU A 27 -6.50 0.64 6.19
CA LEU A 27 -5.41 -0.15 6.75
C LEU A 27 -5.85 -1.61 6.99
N GLY A 28 -4.88 -2.51 7.10
CA GLY A 28 -5.12 -3.92 7.42
C GLY A 28 -4.16 -4.84 6.69
N ALA A 29 -3.99 -6.06 7.20
CA ALA A 29 -3.12 -7.06 6.58
C ALA A 29 -3.60 -7.46 5.17
N ASN A 30 -2.68 -8.00 4.36
CA ASN A 30 -3.02 -8.50 3.04
C ASN A 30 -4.05 -9.64 3.16
N GLY A 31 -4.97 -9.72 2.22
CA GLY A 31 -6.06 -10.71 2.26
C GLY A 31 -7.25 -10.37 3.17
N ASN A 32 -7.18 -9.36 4.03
CA ASN A 32 -8.29 -9.01 4.94
C ASN A 32 -9.52 -8.40 4.25
N GLY A 33 -9.47 -8.11 2.95
CA GLY A 33 -10.63 -7.64 2.21
C GLY A 33 -10.60 -6.15 1.83
N LYS A 34 -9.44 -5.47 1.89
CA LYS A 34 -9.28 -4.07 1.45
C LYS A 34 -9.77 -3.87 0.01
N SER A 35 -9.21 -4.63 -0.93
CA SER A 35 -9.63 -4.58 -2.34
C SER A 35 -11.05 -5.10 -2.57
N THR A 36 -11.59 -5.93 -1.66
CA THR A 36 -13.00 -6.35 -1.69
C THR A 36 -13.93 -5.17 -1.41
N LEU A 37 -13.58 -4.33 -0.42
CA LEU A 37 -14.33 -3.10 -0.14
C LEU A 37 -14.27 -2.15 -1.34
N ALA A 38 -13.08 -1.93 -1.91
CA ALA A 38 -12.91 -1.10 -3.11
C ALA A 38 -13.81 -1.60 -4.26
N LYS A 39 -13.76 -2.90 -4.57
CA LYS A 39 -14.59 -3.52 -5.63
C LYS A 39 -16.09 -3.42 -5.35
N LEU A 40 -16.51 -3.47 -4.09
CA LEU A 40 -17.91 -3.22 -3.72
C LEU A 40 -18.31 -1.78 -4.03
N LEU A 41 -17.51 -0.80 -3.61
CA LEU A 41 -17.81 0.63 -3.80
C LEU A 41 -17.92 1.01 -5.28
N ILE A 42 -17.04 0.47 -6.14
CA ILE A 42 -17.08 0.70 -7.60
C ILE A 42 -18.12 -0.15 -8.33
N GLY A 43 -18.91 -0.98 -7.62
CA GLY A 43 -19.96 -1.80 -8.21
C GLY A 43 -19.48 -3.07 -8.92
N LYS A 44 -18.18 -3.44 -8.84
CA LYS A 44 -17.64 -4.71 -9.37
C LYS A 44 -18.05 -5.93 -8.55
N LEU A 45 -18.44 -5.73 -7.28
CA LEU A 45 -19.03 -6.75 -6.42
C LEU A 45 -20.42 -6.29 -5.97
N ARG A 46 -21.32 -7.27 -5.83
CA ARG A 46 -22.68 -7.02 -5.31
C ARG A 46 -22.74 -7.34 -3.82
N LEU A 47 -23.58 -6.60 -3.10
CA LEU A 47 -23.96 -6.96 -1.74
C LEU A 47 -24.66 -8.33 -1.72
N GLN A 48 -24.24 -9.18 -0.80
CA GLN A 48 -24.92 -10.43 -0.48
C GLN A 48 -26.05 -10.20 0.51
N ASP A 49 -25.88 -9.24 1.42
CA ASP A 49 -26.88 -8.85 2.41
C ASP A 49 -26.59 -7.42 2.90
N GLY A 50 -27.64 -6.72 3.32
CA GLY A 50 -27.57 -5.36 3.81
C GLY A 50 -28.02 -4.31 2.79
N ARG A 51 -27.70 -3.05 3.06
CA ARG A 51 -28.09 -1.92 2.21
C ARG A 51 -26.91 -1.01 1.96
N MET A 52 -26.73 -0.59 0.72
CA MET A 52 -25.80 0.47 0.33
C MET A 52 -26.59 1.58 -0.36
N ARG A 53 -26.38 2.81 0.09
CA ARG A 53 -26.99 3.98 -0.51
C ARG A 53 -25.89 4.81 -1.18
N GLN A 54 -26.07 5.08 -2.45
CA GLN A 54 -25.18 5.94 -3.23
C GLN A 54 -26.01 6.97 -3.99
N SER A 55 -25.43 8.17 -4.17
CA SER A 55 -26.04 9.17 -5.03
C SER A 55 -26.07 8.65 -6.48
N LYS A 56 -27.18 8.89 -7.19
CA LYS A 56 -27.30 8.55 -8.63
C LYS A 56 -26.29 9.31 -9.51
N LYS A 57 -25.76 10.42 -9.02
CA LYS A 57 -24.77 11.26 -9.71
C LYS A 57 -23.34 10.94 -9.31
N LEU A 58 -23.14 9.97 -8.41
CA LEU A 58 -21.81 9.60 -7.91
C LEU A 58 -20.96 9.06 -9.07
N ARG A 59 -19.82 9.70 -9.29
CA ARG A 59 -18.76 9.23 -10.19
C ARG A 59 -17.61 8.79 -9.31
N ILE A 60 -17.15 7.55 -9.50
CA ILE A 60 -16.04 6.96 -8.75
C ILE A 60 -14.90 6.75 -9.72
N GLY A 61 -13.74 7.30 -9.38
CA GLY A 61 -12.47 6.99 -10.01
C GLY A 61 -11.79 5.86 -9.24
N TYR A 62 -11.24 4.88 -9.94
CA TYR A 62 -10.54 3.76 -9.31
C TYR A 62 -9.20 3.50 -9.98
N LEU A 63 -8.13 3.62 -9.22
CA LEU A 63 -6.79 3.25 -9.63
C LEU A 63 -6.43 1.89 -9.00
N ALA A 64 -6.37 0.87 -9.83
CA ALA A 64 -5.98 -0.49 -9.40
C ALA A 64 -4.47 -0.69 -9.47
N GLN A 65 -3.94 -1.58 -8.63
CA GLN A 65 -2.51 -1.90 -8.54
C GLN A 65 -1.85 -2.28 -9.89
N HIS A 66 -2.58 -2.88 -10.83
CA HIS A 66 -2.04 -3.33 -12.13
C HIS A 66 -2.51 -2.50 -13.33
N GLN A 67 -3.08 -1.32 -13.10
CA GLN A 67 -3.69 -0.53 -14.16
C GLN A 67 -2.66 0.18 -15.06
N ILE A 68 -1.39 0.21 -14.64
CA ILE A 68 -0.27 0.69 -15.48
C ILE A 68 -0.17 -0.11 -16.78
N ASP A 69 -0.49 -1.42 -16.74
CA ASP A 69 -0.44 -2.32 -17.88
C ASP A 69 -1.59 -2.06 -18.89
N GLU A 70 -2.61 -1.28 -18.50
CA GLU A 70 -3.73 -0.90 -19.38
C GLU A 70 -3.38 0.25 -20.31
N LEU A 71 -2.30 0.99 -20.06
CA LEU A 71 -1.82 2.04 -20.96
C LEU A 71 -1.25 1.42 -22.24
N ASN A 72 -1.68 1.95 -23.38
CA ASN A 72 -1.13 1.51 -24.67
C ASN A 72 0.33 2.02 -24.82
N PRO A 73 1.33 1.13 -24.86
CA PRO A 73 2.74 1.53 -24.91
C PRO A 73 3.15 2.31 -26.17
N LYS A 74 2.36 2.20 -27.25
CA LYS A 74 2.61 2.87 -28.53
C LYS A 74 1.98 4.25 -28.63
N GLU A 75 1.07 4.57 -27.74
CA GLU A 75 0.39 5.86 -27.70
C GLU A 75 1.18 6.82 -26.80
N THR A 76 0.88 8.12 -26.94
CA THR A 76 1.44 9.20 -26.14
C THR A 76 0.46 9.62 -25.04
N PRO A 77 0.89 10.36 -24.00
CA PRO A 77 -0.03 11.02 -23.07
C PRO A 77 -1.07 11.89 -23.80
N TYR A 78 -0.67 12.54 -24.89
CA TYR A 78 -1.59 13.32 -25.71
C TYR A 78 -2.69 12.46 -26.30
N ASP A 79 -2.37 11.30 -26.88
CA ASP A 79 -3.33 10.38 -27.47
C ASP A 79 -4.33 9.85 -26.45
N HIS A 80 -3.84 9.45 -25.27
CA HIS A 80 -4.69 8.99 -24.17
C HIS A 80 -5.66 10.07 -23.68
N PHE A 81 -5.19 11.33 -23.57
CA PHE A 81 -6.05 12.45 -23.20
C PHE A 81 -7.05 12.76 -24.29
N ARG A 82 -6.62 12.69 -25.56
CA ARG A 82 -7.51 12.92 -26.72
C ARG A 82 -8.64 11.91 -26.76
N ALA A 83 -8.33 10.64 -26.52
CA ALA A 83 -9.33 9.57 -26.47
C ALA A 83 -10.31 9.72 -25.28
N ALA A 84 -9.85 10.27 -24.14
CA ALA A 84 -10.66 10.41 -22.93
C ALA A 84 -11.49 11.71 -22.88
N LEU A 85 -11.19 12.71 -23.72
CA LEU A 85 -11.84 14.01 -23.73
C LEU A 85 -12.84 14.12 -24.89
N PRO A 86 -13.88 14.98 -24.77
CA PRO A 86 -14.81 15.27 -25.86
C PRO A 86 -14.08 15.77 -27.13
N GLU A 87 -14.64 15.47 -28.30
CA GLU A 87 -14.05 15.83 -29.60
C GLU A 87 -13.89 17.36 -29.79
N GLU A 88 -14.74 18.13 -29.15
CA GLU A 88 -14.71 19.59 -29.19
C GLU A 88 -13.56 20.20 -28.38
N THR A 89 -12.83 19.38 -27.58
CA THR A 89 -11.70 19.90 -26.81
C THR A 89 -10.58 20.32 -27.77
N THR A 90 -10.20 21.58 -27.72
CA THR A 90 -9.13 22.11 -28.57
C THR A 90 -7.76 21.56 -28.13
N GLU A 91 -6.81 21.50 -29.07
CA GLU A 91 -5.44 21.06 -28.77
C GLU A 91 -4.79 21.88 -27.63
N ALA A 92 -4.99 23.20 -27.66
CA ALA A 92 -4.45 24.08 -26.61
C ALA A 92 -5.02 23.75 -25.21
N GLN A 93 -6.31 23.44 -25.11
CA GLN A 93 -6.95 23.03 -23.87
C GLN A 93 -6.43 21.66 -23.37
N LEU A 94 -6.23 20.72 -24.30
CA LEU A 94 -5.70 19.40 -23.99
C LEU A 94 -4.27 19.51 -23.47
N ARG A 95 -3.40 20.23 -24.19
CA ARG A 95 -2.00 20.44 -23.76
C ARG A 95 -1.90 21.22 -22.45
N ALA A 96 -2.77 22.20 -22.21
CA ALA A 96 -2.84 22.91 -20.94
C ALA A 96 -3.22 21.97 -19.77
N ARG A 97 -4.18 21.04 -19.98
CA ARG A 97 -4.53 20.04 -18.96
C ARG A 97 -3.37 19.06 -18.71
N LEU A 98 -2.72 18.57 -19.75
CA LEU A 98 -1.50 17.73 -19.62
C LEU A 98 -0.41 18.45 -18.83
N GLY A 99 -0.17 19.73 -19.15
CA GLY A 99 0.80 20.57 -18.44
C GLY A 99 0.48 20.69 -16.95
N GLY A 100 -0.80 20.81 -16.58
CA GLY A 100 -1.24 20.82 -15.18
C GLY A 100 -0.89 19.53 -14.40
N PHE A 101 -0.72 18.39 -15.10
CA PHE A 101 -0.26 17.13 -14.52
C PHE A 101 1.24 16.90 -14.73
N GLY A 102 2.00 17.92 -15.12
CA GLY A 102 3.46 17.84 -15.27
C GLY A 102 3.93 17.19 -16.58
N PHE A 103 3.04 17.06 -17.60
CA PHE A 103 3.42 16.65 -18.95
C PHE A 103 3.64 17.90 -19.79
N GLY A 104 4.87 18.41 -19.78
CA GLY A 104 5.31 19.47 -20.71
C GLY A 104 5.27 19.01 -22.17
N ILE A 105 5.57 19.93 -23.10
CA ILE A 105 5.48 19.70 -24.56
C ILE A 105 6.18 18.40 -24.96
N ASP A 106 7.43 18.22 -24.56
CA ASP A 106 8.24 17.06 -24.94
C ASP A 106 7.69 15.74 -24.39
N LYS A 107 7.19 15.77 -23.15
CA LYS A 107 6.65 14.57 -22.48
C LYS A 107 5.24 14.21 -22.93
N ALA A 108 4.45 15.21 -23.36
CA ALA A 108 3.11 14.98 -23.89
C ALA A 108 3.13 14.15 -25.19
N ASP A 109 4.18 14.27 -25.99
CA ASP A 109 4.35 13.59 -27.27
C ASP A 109 5.32 12.39 -27.19
N THR A 110 5.83 12.03 -25.99
CA THR A 110 6.66 10.85 -25.77
C THR A 110 5.78 9.59 -25.68
N GLN A 111 6.19 8.48 -26.32
CA GLN A 111 5.45 7.23 -26.22
C GLN A 111 5.43 6.71 -24.76
N VAL A 112 4.30 6.11 -24.37
CA VAL A 112 4.14 5.53 -23.03
C VAL A 112 5.20 4.47 -22.74
N ALA A 113 5.67 3.73 -23.75
CA ALA A 113 6.78 2.77 -23.59
C ALA A 113 8.01 3.42 -22.97
N ASP A 114 8.34 4.66 -23.38
CA ASP A 114 9.54 5.39 -22.99
C ASP A 114 9.38 6.25 -21.72
N LEU A 115 8.17 6.28 -21.15
CA LEU A 115 7.90 6.93 -19.87
C LEU A 115 8.43 6.12 -18.71
N SER A 116 8.94 6.79 -17.66
CA SER A 116 9.27 6.16 -16.39
C SER A 116 8.02 5.61 -15.70
N GLY A 117 8.20 4.69 -14.74
CA GLY A 117 7.08 4.16 -13.94
C GLY A 117 6.25 5.26 -13.25
N GLY A 118 6.94 6.28 -12.72
CA GLY A 118 6.30 7.43 -12.10
C GLY A 118 5.51 8.28 -13.08
N GLU A 119 6.02 8.51 -14.30
CA GLU A 119 5.31 9.23 -15.36
C GLU A 119 4.06 8.45 -15.80
N LYS A 120 4.15 7.12 -15.92
CA LYS A 120 2.99 6.25 -16.25
C LYS A 120 1.92 6.35 -15.17
N THR A 121 2.29 6.28 -13.90
CA THR A 121 1.33 6.42 -12.79
C THR A 121 0.72 7.82 -12.75
N ARG A 122 1.51 8.87 -13.01
CA ARG A 122 1.00 10.25 -13.13
C ARG A 122 0.02 10.39 -14.27
N LEU A 123 0.28 9.75 -15.42
CA LEU A 123 -0.65 9.73 -16.56
C LEU A 123 -1.97 9.05 -16.18
N LEU A 124 -1.92 7.90 -15.52
CA LEU A 124 -3.12 7.20 -15.05
C LEU A 124 -3.91 8.05 -14.05
N PHE A 125 -3.22 8.68 -13.11
CA PHE A 125 -3.86 9.59 -12.16
C PHE A 125 -4.54 10.76 -12.87
N ALA A 126 -3.86 11.36 -13.84
CA ALA A 126 -4.40 12.44 -14.65
C ALA A 126 -5.66 12.02 -15.42
N LEU A 127 -5.62 10.84 -16.08
CA LEU A 127 -6.77 10.26 -16.77
C LEU A 127 -7.95 10.00 -15.82
N LEU A 128 -7.64 9.53 -14.61
CA LEU A 128 -8.64 9.29 -13.57
C LEU A 128 -9.32 10.58 -13.12
N CYS A 129 -8.61 11.70 -13.10
CA CYS A 129 -9.13 13.01 -12.70
C CYS A 129 -9.99 13.68 -13.80
N LEU A 130 -9.82 13.32 -15.09
CA LEU A 130 -10.52 13.96 -16.19
C LEU A 130 -12.05 14.00 -16.05
N PRO A 131 -12.73 12.91 -15.66
CA PRO A 131 -14.18 12.92 -15.47
C PRO A 131 -14.63 13.63 -14.19
N LYS A 132 -13.71 14.24 -13.44
CA LYS A 132 -13.96 14.88 -12.13
C LYS A 132 -14.78 13.94 -11.22
N PRO A 133 -14.23 12.81 -10.77
CA PRO A 133 -14.94 11.91 -9.88
C PRO A 133 -15.28 12.60 -8.56
N HIS A 134 -16.28 12.13 -7.84
CA HIS A 134 -16.64 12.62 -6.51
C HIS A 134 -15.93 11.81 -5.41
N LEU A 135 -15.58 10.56 -5.72
CA LEU A 135 -14.80 9.68 -4.87
C LEU A 135 -13.69 9.06 -5.71
N MET A 136 -12.47 9.17 -5.22
CA MET A 136 -11.28 8.53 -5.79
C MET A 136 -10.85 7.39 -4.88
N ILE A 137 -10.71 6.20 -5.44
CA ILE A 137 -10.21 5.01 -4.72
C ILE A 137 -8.88 4.63 -5.34
N LEU A 138 -7.83 4.57 -4.52
CA LEU A 138 -6.48 4.24 -4.94
C LEU A 138 -6.03 2.99 -4.20
N ASP A 139 -5.71 1.93 -4.95
CA ASP A 139 -5.27 0.63 -4.39
C ASP A 139 -3.78 0.45 -4.66
N GLU A 140 -2.95 0.68 -3.65
CA GLU A 140 -1.48 0.65 -3.67
C GLU A 140 -0.86 1.55 -4.77
N PRO A 141 -1.18 2.85 -4.80
CA PRO A 141 -0.78 3.73 -5.90
C PRO A 141 0.72 4.06 -5.92
N THR A 142 1.46 3.78 -4.85
CA THR A 142 2.89 4.10 -4.73
C THR A 142 3.80 2.98 -5.19
N ASN A 143 3.26 1.81 -5.53
CA ASN A 143 4.05 0.71 -6.05
C ASN A 143 4.75 1.13 -7.35
N HIS A 144 6.05 0.93 -7.41
CA HIS A 144 6.92 1.29 -8.54
C HIS A 144 7.14 2.81 -8.75
N LEU A 145 6.71 3.67 -7.83
CA LEU A 145 7.00 5.10 -7.88
C LEU A 145 8.34 5.42 -7.24
N ASP A 146 9.12 6.28 -7.90
CA ASP A 146 10.25 6.97 -7.28
C ASP A 146 9.80 8.04 -6.28
N VAL A 147 10.74 8.59 -5.52
CA VAL A 147 10.44 9.56 -4.44
C VAL A 147 9.73 10.80 -4.99
N ASP A 148 10.21 11.33 -6.13
CA ASP A 148 9.67 12.56 -6.71
C ASP A 148 8.24 12.34 -7.22
N SER A 149 7.94 11.15 -7.75
CA SER A 149 6.58 10.78 -8.21
C SER A 149 5.62 10.54 -7.05
N ARG A 150 6.09 9.99 -5.92
CA ARG A 150 5.27 9.86 -4.69
C ARG A 150 4.89 11.23 -4.13
N GLU A 151 5.84 12.17 -4.11
CA GLU A 151 5.58 13.53 -3.66
C GLU A 151 4.57 14.25 -4.56
N ALA A 152 4.74 14.12 -5.89
CA ALA A 152 3.79 14.68 -6.86
C ALA A 152 2.39 14.06 -6.73
N LEU A 153 2.29 12.75 -6.44
CA LEU A 153 1.01 12.08 -6.17
C LEU A 153 0.38 12.61 -4.89
N ALA A 154 1.16 12.76 -3.81
CA ALA A 154 0.68 13.30 -2.54
C ALA A 154 0.14 14.72 -2.71
N GLN A 155 0.87 15.57 -3.44
CA GLN A 155 0.41 16.92 -3.75
C GLN A 155 -0.88 16.91 -4.56
N GLY A 156 -0.95 16.11 -5.63
CA GLY A 156 -2.16 16.01 -6.46
C GLY A 156 -3.38 15.49 -5.69
N LEU A 157 -3.18 14.57 -4.73
CA LEU A 157 -4.24 14.10 -3.85
C LEU A 157 -4.71 15.17 -2.88
N ASN A 158 -3.82 16.00 -2.35
CA ASN A 158 -4.18 17.09 -1.44
C ASN A 158 -4.93 18.22 -2.15
N GLU A 159 -4.61 18.48 -3.40
CA GLU A 159 -5.31 19.48 -4.25
C GLU A 159 -6.66 18.99 -4.78
N TYR A 160 -6.91 17.67 -4.68
CA TYR A 160 -8.14 17.09 -5.17
C TYR A 160 -9.34 17.43 -4.26
N GLU A 161 -10.42 17.97 -4.82
CA GLU A 161 -11.60 18.46 -4.07
C GLU A 161 -12.62 17.40 -3.67
N GLY A 162 -12.53 16.16 -4.23
CA GLY A 162 -13.45 15.05 -3.92
C GLY A 162 -12.97 14.19 -2.78
N ALA A 163 -13.79 13.23 -2.35
CA ALA A 163 -13.39 12.24 -1.35
C ALA A 163 -12.29 11.30 -1.88
N VAL A 164 -11.39 10.87 -1.00
CA VAL A 164 -10.31 9.91 -1.30
C VAL A 164 -10.40 8.73 -0.34
N LEU A 165 -10.37 7.53 -0.90
CA LEU A 165 -10.15 6.28 -0.17
C LEU A 165 -8.79 5.70 -0.63
N LEU A 166 -7.81 5.77 0.24
CA LEU A 166 -6.45 5.35 -0.02
C LEU A 166 -6.17 4.01 0.63
N ILE A 167 -5.86 2.99 -0.17
CA ILE A 167 -5.33 1.71 0.30
C ILE A 167 -3.83 1.77 0.04
N SER A 168 -3.02 1.92 1.06
CA SER A 168 -1.58 2.00 0.89
C SER A 168 -0.84 1.56 2.15
N HIS A 169 0.34 0.99 1.93
CA HIS A 169 1.33 0.71 2.96
C HIS A 169 2.37 1.83 3.10
N ASP A 170 2.34 2.81 2.21
CA ASP A 170 3.22 3.98 2.24
C ASP A 170 2.79 4.94 3.36
N ARG A 171 3.61 4.98 4.41
CA ARG A 171 3.37 5.79 5.62
C ARG A 171 3.36 7.29 5.34
N HIS A 172 4.25 7.74 4.47
CA HIS A 172 4.34 9.15 4.12
C HIS A 172 3.06 9.61 3.43
N LEU A 173 2.63 8.86 2.41
CA LEU A 173 1.40 9.16 1.68
C LEU A 173 0.17 9.13 2.59
N VAL A 174 0.05 8.12 3.46
CA VAL A 174 -1.07 8.03 4.41
C VAL A 174 -1.09 9.22 5.38
N ASN A 175 0.07 9.57 5.96
CA ASN A 175 0.15 10.68 6.92
C ASN A 175 -0.12 12.06 6.29
N VAL A 176 0.24 12.23 5.01
CA VAL A 176 0.08 13.52 4.32
C VAL A 176 -1.32 13.69 3.72
N CYS A 177 -1.96 12.56 3.31
CA CYS A 177 -3.21 12.61 2.54
C CYS A 177 -4.46 12.16 3.28
N ALA A 178 -4.35 11.52 4.47
CA ALA A 178 -5.50 10.96 5.16
C ALA A 178 -5.76 11.63 6.51
N ASP A 179 -7.01 12.04 6.74
CA ASP A 179 -7.50 12.59 8.01
C ASP A 179 -8.17 11.53 8.88
N ARG A 180 -8.65 10.46 8.25
CA ARG A 180 -9.38 9.36 8.92
C ARG A 180 -8.76 8.03 8.56
N LEU A 181 -8.68 7.16 9.55
CA LEU A 181 -8.19 5.79 9.37
C LEU A 181 -9.33 4.80 9.51
N TRP A 182 -9.42 3.85 8.58
CA TRP A 182 -10.27 2.68 8.69
C TRP A 182 -9.39 1.43 8.75
N VAL A 183 -9.74 0.50 9.62
CA VAL A 183 -9.02 -0.76 9.79
C VAL A 183 -9.89 -1.92 9.34
N VAL A 184 -9.34 -2.75 8.44
CA VAL A 184 -9.95 -4.01 8.01
C VAL A 184 -9.35 -5.15 8.82
N GLN A 185 -10.16 -5.73 9.69
CA GLN A 185 -9.74 -6.83 10.56
C GLN A 185 -10.89 -7.81 10.75
N GLU A 186 -10.60 -9.12 10.75
CA GLU A 186 -11.57 -10.19 11.02
C GLU A 186 -12.86 -10.12 10.18
N GLY A 187 -12.74 -9.63 8.94
CA GLY A 187 -13.88 -9.48 8.04
C GLY A 187 -14.80 -8.30 8.36
N THR A 188 -14.37 -7.36 9.19
CA THR A 188 -15.07 -6.10 9.48
C THR A 188 -14.21 -4.91 9.07
N VAL A 189 -14.85 -3.76 8.89
CA VAL A 189 -14.17 -2.47 8.67
C VAL A 189 -14.67 -1.50 9.73
N THR A 190 -13.76 -0.96 10.52
CA THR A 190 -14.09 -0.03 11.60
C THR A 190 -13.25 1.23 11.51
N PRO A 191 -13.81 2.42 11.82
CA PRO A 191 -13.01 3.62 12.04
C PRO A 191 -12.00 3.38 13.16
N TYR A 192 -10.80 3.97 12.99
CA TYR A 192 -9.75 3.93 13.99
C TYR A 192 -9.48 5.35 14.49
N GLU A 193 -9.58 5.58 15.80
CA GLU A 193 -9.47 6.90 16.43
C GLU A 193 -8.04 7.28 16.86
N GLY A 194 -7.05 6.45 16.54
CA GLY A 194 -5.63 6.69 16.82
C GLY A 194 -4.86 7.20 15.60
N SER A 195 -3.60 7.54 15.82
CA SER A 195 -2.65 7.83 14.74
C SER A 195 -2.20 6.54 14.02
N LEU A 196 -1.60 6.69 12.84
CA LEU A 196 -0.99 5.57 12.12
C LEU A 196 0.09 4.86 12.96
N ASP A 197 0.84 5.61 13.78
CA ASP A 197 1.87 5.07 14.66
C ASP A 197 1.27 4.30 15.85
N ASP A 198 0.13 4.74 16.37
CA ASP A 198 -0.62 4.00 17.41
C ASP A 198 -1.12 2.67 16.86
N TYR A 199 -1.74 2.67 15.67
CA TYR A 199 -2.18 1.45 14.99
C TYR A 199 -1.04 0.45 14.81
N ARG A 200 0.12 0.91 14.35
CA ARG A 200 1.30 0.07 14.18
C ARG A 200 1.80 -0.51 15.51
N THR A 201 1.83 0.31 16.55
CA THR A 201 2.25 -0.12 17.88
C THR A 201 1.32 -1.20 18.42
N GLU A 202 0.00 -1.06 18.22
CA GLU A 202 -0.98 -2.06 18.59
C GLU A 202 -0.82 -3.35 17.78
N LEU A 203 -0.60 -3.24 16.49
CA LEU A 203 -0.36 -4.39 15.61
C LEU A 203 0.87 -5.18 16.04
N LEU A 204 1.98 -4.49 16.34
CA LEU A 204 3.21 -5.11 16.85
C LEU A 204 3.00 -5.77 18.23
N ARG A 205 2.18 -5.17 19.10
CA ARG A 205 1.82 -5.77 20.39
C ARG A 205 0.97 -7.02 20.22
N ALA A 206 -0.02 -6.99 19.31
CA ALA A 206 -0.87 -8.14 19.01
C ALA A 206 -0.05 -9.31 18.46
N VAL A 207 0.85 -9.07 17.51
CA VAL A 207 1.75 -10.09 16.96
C VAL A 207 2.66 -10.69 18.05
N ARG A 208 3.23 -9.86 18.93
CA ARG A 208 4.04 -10.33 20.06
C ARG A 208 3.24 -11.15 21.08
N GLN A 209 1.99 -10.83 21.29
CA GLN A 209 1.09 -11.58 22.19
C GLN A 209 0.72 -12.93 21.57
N GLN A 210 0.40 -13.00 20.28
CA GLN A 210 0.15 -14.25 19.57
C GLN A 210 1.39 -15.15 19.60
N GLN A 211 2.59 -14.62 19.34
CA GLN A 211 3.84 -15.37 19.44
C GLN A 211 4.15 -15.89 20.86
N LYS A 212 3.65 -15.21 21.90
CA LYS A 212 3.77 -15.68 23.29
C LYS A 212 2.74 -16.76 23.63
N ALA A 213 1.53 -16.68 23.06
CA ALA A 213 0.47 -17.67 23.25
C ALA A 213 0.78 -18.99 22.54
N ASP A 214 1.46 -18.95 21.39
CA ASP A 214 1.89 -20.14 20.63
C ASP A 214 3.14 -20.83 21.19
N LYS A 215 3.78 -20.30 22.24
CA LYS A 215 4.83 -21.04 22.95
C LYS A 215 4.17 -22.08 23.84
N PRO A 216 4.35 -23.41 23.58
CA PRO A 216 3.78 -24.44 24.42
C PRO A 216 4.30 -24.25 25.83
N ALA A 217 3.38 -24.13 26.79
CA ALA A 217 3.68 -24.13 28.21
C ALA A 217 4.54 -25.37 28.51
N ARG A 218 5.73 -25.19 29.03
CA ARG A 218 6.53 -26.26 29.61
C ARG A 218 5.80 -26.72 30.86
N ASP A 219 4.98 -27.75 30.70
CA ASP A 219 4.41 -28.48 31.86
C ASP A 219 5.54 -29.08 32.67
N LYS A 220 5.74 -28.49 33.83
CA LYS A 220 6.36 -29.16 34.95
C LYS A 220 5.27 -29.92 35.71
N ASN A 221 4.93 -31.11 35.26
CA ASN A 221 4.47 -32.16 36.14
C ASN A 221 4.33 -33.48 35.35
N GLY A 222 5.13 -34.43 35.71
CA GLY A 222 5.04 -35.81 35.21
C GLY A 222 3.84 -36.51 35.81
N THR A 223 2.99 -37.06 34.95
CA THR A 223 2.23 -38.28 35.25
C THR A 223 1.98 -39.05 33.94
N LEU A 224 2.38 -40.27 33.95
CA LEU A 224 2.27 -41.27 32.89
C LEU A 224 0.81 -41.64 32.63
N SER A 225 0.34 -41.55 31.39
CA SER A 225 -0.73 -42.39 30.91
C SER A 225 -0.39 -42.96 29.53
N HIS A 226 -0.31 -44.27 29.47
CA HIS A 226 -0.16 -45.06 28.26
C HIS A 226 -1.45 -44.96 27.42
N HIS A 227 -1.35 -44.55 26.16
CA HIS A 227 -2.11 -45.11 25.05
C HIS A 227 -1.55 -44.69 23.66
N THR A 228 -1.35 -45.69 22.81
CA THR A 228 -1.14 -45.74 21.36
C THR A 228 0.02 -44.95 20.74
N LYS A 229 1.17 -45.64 20.66
CA LYS A 229 2.47 -45.10 20.16
C LYS A 229 2.69 -45.02 18.66
N SER A 230 1.77 -45.42 17.76
CA SER A 230 2.06 -45.44 16.31
C SER A 230 1.60 -44.22 15.54
N GLY A 231 0.42 -43.64 15.83
CA GLY A 231 -0.13 -42.47 15.11
C GLY A 231 0.49 -41.14 15.50
N GLN A 232 0.99 -41.01 16.74
CA GLN A 232 1.60 -39.76 17.22
C GLN A 232 3.03 -39.55 16.68
N LYS A 233 3.78 -40.61 16.35
CA LYS A 233 5.14 -40.49 15.84
C LYS A 233 5.20 -39.95 14.42
N HIS A 234 4.24 -40.31 13.55
CA HIS A 234 4.11 -39.76 12.21
C HIS A 234 3.65 -38.30 12.20
N ARG A 235 2.68 -37.91 13.04
CA ARG A 235 2.22 -36.53 13.20
C ARG A 235 3.31 -35.60 13.77
N LYS A 236 4.07 -36.07 14.75
CA LYS A 236 5.19 -35.29 15.33
C LYS A 236 6.34 -35.13 14.35
N ARG A 237 6.60 -36.13 13.50
CA ARG A 237 7.67 -36.07 12.49
C ARG A 237 7.33 -35.12 11.36
N ASN A 238 6.09 -35.14 10.83
CA ASN A 238 5.62 -34.20 9.82
C ASN A 238 5.58 -32.75 10.35
N ALA A 239 5.15 -32.54 11.59
CA ALA A 239 5.16 -31.23 12.23
C ALA A 239 6.58 -30.71 12.52
N ALA A 240 7.55 -31.61 12.79
CA ALA A 240 8.95 -31.23 12.97
C ALA A 240 9.64 -30.91 11.63
N GLU A 241 9.34 -31.66 10.57
CA GLU A 241 9.85 -31.41 9.22
C GLU A 241 9.31 -30.09 8.66
N LYS A 242 8.02 -29.79 8.85
CA LYS A 242 7.40 -28.50 8.47
C LYS A 242 8.00 -27.32 9.24
N ARG A 243 8.19 -27.43 10.54
CA ARG A 243 8.84 -26.38 11.34
C ARG A 243 10.29 -26.15 10.93
N ALA A 244 11.00 -27.21 10.53
CA ALA A 244 12.36 -27.11 10.02
C ALA A 244 12.41 -26.37 8.66
N ALA A 245 11.41 -26.51 7.82
CA ALA A 245 11.28 -25.79 6.55
C ALA A 245 10.92 -24.30 6.73
N LEU A 246 10.06 -23.96 7.71
CA LEU A 246 9.66 -22.59 8.01
C LEU A 246 10.72 -21.77 8.76
N THR A 247 11.60 -22.43 9.50
CA THR A 247 12.65 -21.75 10.30
C THR A 247 13.59 -20.88 9.46
N PRO A 248 14.14 -21.32 8.30
CA PRO A 248 15.03 -20.50 7.49
C PRO A 248 14.31 -19.32 6.84
N LEU A 249 13.03 -19.47 6.44
CA LEU A 249 12.23 -18.39 5.86
C LEU A 249 11.94 -17.31 6.91
N LYS A 250 11.61 -17.72 8.12
CA LYS A 250 11.41 -16.80 9.24
C LYS A 250 12.70 -16.04 9.61
N GLN A 251 13.84 -16.73 9.61
CA GLN A 251 15.14 -16.10 9.86
C GLN A 251 15.50 -15.11 8.75
N ALA A 252 15.23 -15.46 7.48
CA ALA A 252 15.47 -14.57 6.35
C ALA A 252 14.62 -13.29 6.46
N ALA A 253 13.33 -13.40 6.79
CA ALA A 253 12.45 -12.25 6.98
C ALA A 253 12.92 -11.36 8.15
N GLN A 254 13.35 -11.97 9.26
CA GLN A 254 13.84 -11.23 10.42
C GLN A 254 15.16 -10.50 10.15
N LEU A 255 16.11 -11.13 9.44
CA LEU A 255 17.36 -10.50 9.03
C LEU A 255 17.15 -9.34 8.07
N ALA A 256 16.20 -9.49 7.14
CA ALA A 256 15.83 -8.42 6.21
C ALA A 256 15.19 -7.23 6.96
N GLU A 257 14.35 -7.49 7.96
CA GLU A 257 13.73 -6.46 8.82
C GLU A 257 14.79 -5.72 9.66
N GLU A 258 15.72 -6.43 10.27
CA GLU A 258 16.83 -5.83 11.04
C GLU A 258 17.67 -4.92 10.14
N ARG A 259 17.98 -5.38 8.92
CA ARG A 259 18.77 -4.61 7.96
C ARG A 259 18.05 -3.33 7.51
N LEU A 260 16.75 -3.42 7.24
CA LEU A 260 15.93 -2.27 6.89
C LEU A 260 15.90 -1.24 8.04
N SER A 261 15.71 -1.70 9.27
CA SER A 261 15.69 -0.85 10.47
C SER A 261 17.03 -0.12 10.71
N GLU A 262 18.17 -0.80 10.48
CA GLU A 262 19.50 -0.18 10.56
C GLU A 262 19.67 0.95 9.54
N LEU A 263 19.27 0.71 8.28
CA LEU A 263 19.40 1.70 7.21
C LEU A 263 18.49 2.90 7.44
N GLN A 264 17.25 2.70 7.90
CA GLN A 264 16.32 3.77 8.26
C GLN A 264 16.85 4.61 9.44
N SER A 265 17.42 3.99 10.47
CA SER A 265 18.05 4.71 11.57
C SER A 265 19.27 5.54 11.12
N ALA A 266 20.04 5.01 10.17
CA ALA A 266 21.17 5.75 9.59
C ALA A 266 20.70 6.96 8.77
N GLN A 267 19.59 6.82 8.02
CA GLN A 267 18.98 7.91 7.27
C GLN A 267 18.48 9.01 8.20
N GLU A 268 17.77 8.66 9.27
CA GLU A 268 17.27 9.61 10.24
C GLU A 268 18.41 10.42 10.90
N LYS A 269 19.49 9.76 11.30
CA LYS A 269 20.68 10.44 11.84
C LYS A 269 21.30 11.42 10.84
N LEU A 270 21.36 11.03 9.57
CA LEU A 270 21.91 11.87 8.51
C LEU A 270 20.99 13.07 8.25
N GLN A 271 19.70 12.88 8.22
CA GLN A 271 18.71 13.91 8.01
C GLN A 271 18.72 14.93 9.17
N ASN A 272 18.85 14.45 10.41
CA ASN A 272 19.00 15.30 11.60
C ASN A 272 20.29 16.16 11.58
N ILE A 273 21.34 15.73 10.88
CA ILE A 273 22.55 16.54 10.67
C ILE A 273 22.31 17.60 9.60
N LEU A 274 21.68 17.23 8.48
CA LEU A 274 21.41 18.11 7.35
C LEU A 274 20.39 19.22 7.69
N THR A 275 19.45 18.96 8.59
CA THR A 275 18.44 19.94 9.02
C THR A 275 18.92 20.94 10.06
N ARG A 276 20.19 20.88 10.54
CA ARG A 276 20.71 21.85 11.48
C ARG A 276 20.77 23.25 10.84
N PRO A 277 20.33 24.30 11.56
CA PRO A 277 20.41 25.67 11.03
C PRO A 277 21.84 26.03 10.64
N ASN A 278 21.99 26.62 9.45
CA ASN A 278 23.27 27.07 8.87
C ASN A 278 24.28 25.97 8.48
N PHE A 279 23.97 24.66 8.57
CA PHE A 279 24.90 23.58 8.26
C PHE A 279 25.47 23.69 6.83
N PHE A 280 24.60 23.99 5.86
CA PHE A 280 25.00 24.17 4.45
C PHE A 280 25.88 25.40 4.23
N ARG A 281 25.73 26.43 5.05
CA ARG A 281 26.50 27.67 4.97
C ARG A 281 27.87 27.52 5.62
N ASP A 282 27.93 26.81 6.75
CA ASP A 282 29.15 26.69 7.55
C ASP A 282 30.08 25.57 7.03
N MET A 283 29.51 24.52 6.43
CA MET A 283 30.28 23.37 5.93
C MET A 283 29.77 22.85 4.55
N PRO A 284 29.90 23.63 3.46
CA PRO A 284 29.30 23.31 2.18
C PRO A 284 29.82 22.00 1.55
N GLN A 285 31.11 21.68 1.68
CA GLN A 285 31.69 20.45 1.14
C GLN A 285 31.15 19.20 1.89
N LYS A 286 31.09 19.25 3.24
CA LYS A 286 30.50 18.17 4.03
C LYS A 286 29.02 18.00 3.79
N ALA A 287 28.28 19.09 3.57
CA ALA A 287 26.86 19.04 3.24
C ALA A 287 26.63 18.33 1.91
N GLN A 288 27.48 18.58 0.90
CA GLN A 288 27.43 17.92 -0.40
C GLN A 288 27.75 16.42 -0.29
N GLU A 289 28.80 16.04 0.45
CA GLU A 289 29.14 14.63 0.71
C GLU A 289 28.01 13.88 1.43
N LEU A 290 27.41 14.50 2.45
CA LEU A 290 26.29 13.92 3.19
C LEU A 290 25.03 13.82 2.33
N ALA A 291 24.77 14.78 1.43
CA ALA A 291 23.66 14.70 0.49
C ALA A 291 23.82 13.53 -0.50
N ILE A 292 25.04 13.32 -1.02
CA ILE A 292 25.34 12.15 -1.87
C ILE A 292 25.14 10.85 -1.10
N LYS A 293 25.65 10.79 0.15
CA LYS A 293 25.46 9.63 1.02
C LYS A 293 23.99 9.38 1.34
N GLY A 294 23.19 10.43 1.50
CA GLY A 294 21.75 10.34 1.70
C GLY A 294 21.02 9.67 0.52
N ARG A 295 21.38 10.05 -0.72
CA ARG A 295 20.83 9.40 -1.93
C ARG A 295 21.23 7.93 -2.02
N GLN A 296 22.48 7.59 -1.70
CA GLN A 296 22.94 6.20 -1.68
C GLN A 296 22.18 5.39 -0.60
N LEU A 297 21.94 5.96 0.57
CA LEU A 297 21.17 5.33 1.63
C LEU A 297 19.72 5.09 1.22
N GLN A 298 19.10 6.03 0.51
CA GLN A 298 17.73 5.86 -0.02
C GLN A 298 17.63 4.67 -0.99
N ILE A 299 18.61 4.53 -1.89
CA ILE A 299 18.66 3.39 -2.82
C ILE A 299 18.82 2.07 -2.04
N GLN A 300 19.67 2.07 -1.00
CA GLN A 300 19.85 0.88 -0.14
C GLN A 300 18.61 0.55 0.67
N ILE A 301 17.87 1.54 1.15
CA ILE A 301 16.60 1.36 1.87
C ILE A 301 15.56 0.75 0.93
N ALA A 302 15.38 1.29 -0.26
CA ALA A 302 14.44 0.74 -1.24
C ALA A 302 14.75 -0.73 -1.56
N ALA A 303 16.02 -1.07 -1.82
CA ALA A 303 16.44 -2.45 -2.05
C ALA A 303 16.25 -3.35 -0.81
N ALA A 304 16.41 -2.82 0.40
CA ALA A 304 16.18 -3.57 1.64
C ALA A 304 14.68 -3.77 1.91
N GLU A 305 13.82 -2.83 1.54
CA GLU A 305 12.36 -2.94 1.59
C GLU A 305 11.86 -4.03 0.64
N ASP A 306 12.35 -4.05 -0.61
CA ASP A 306 12.01 -5.09 -1.58
C ASP A 306 12.43 -6.47 -1.10
N ASN A 307 13.63 -6.60 -0.54
CA ASN A 307 14.13 -7.86 0.02
C ASN A 307 13.32 -8.32 1.23
N TRP A 308 12.93 -7.39 2.10
CA TRP A 308 12.10 -7.70 3.26
C TRP A 308 10.70 -8.15 2.83
N LEU A 309 10.07 -7.45 1.87
CA LEU A 309 8.77 -7.84 1.30
C LEU A 309 8.82 -9.23 0.68
N ALA A 310 9.82 -9.52 -0.15
CA ALA A 310 9.99 -10.84 -0.77
C ALA A 310 10.19 -11.95 0.27
N ALA A 311 10.98 -11.71 1.32
CA ALA A 311 11.19 -12.66 2.40
C ALA A 311 9.92 -12.86 3.24
N GLN A 312 9.16 -11.81 3.47
CA GLN A 312 7.89 -11.86 4.19
C GLN A 312 6.82 -12.62 3.39
N GLU A 313 6.69 -12.36 2.09
CA GLU A 313 5.77 -13.08 1.20
C GLU A 313 6.11 -14.58 1.13
N ALA A 314 7.38 -14.93 1.01
CA ALA A 314 7.83 -16.32 1.01
C ALA A 314 7.46 -17.04 2.32
N TYR A 315 7.62 -16.36 3.45
CA TYR A 315 7.25 -16.89 4.77
C TYR A 315 5.73 -17.03 4.92
N GLU A 316 4.94 -16.03 4.49
CA GLU A 316 3.47 -16.06 4.55
C GLU A 316 2.87 -17.10 3.60
N THR A 317 3.43 -17.25 2.40
CA THR A 317 3.01 -18.28 1.44
C THR A 317 3.25 -19.68 1.99
N ALA A 318 4.42 -19.92 2.58
CA ALA A 318 4.73 -21.19 3.22
C ALA A 318 3.88 -21.48 4.47
N LEU A 319 3.38 -20.44 5.15
CA LEU A 319 2.43 -20.55 6.25
C LEU A 319 0.99 -20.84 5.77
N ALA A 320 0.59 -20.29 4.60
CA ALA A 320 -0.75 -20.47 4.04
C ALA A 320 -0.96 -21.85 3.39
N GLU A 321 0.13 -22.53 3.02
CA GLU A 321 0.11 -23.92 2.51
C GLU A 321 0.00 -24.98 3.65
N GLU A 322 -0.14 -24.54 4.92
CA GLU A 322 -0.42 -25.38 6.09
C GLU A 322 -1.92 -25.67 6.27
#